data_3b78facd760189f048337c72fb7d1a75
#
_entry.id   3b78facd760189f048337c72fb7d1a75
#
_cell.length_a   1.000
_cell.length_b   1.000
_cell.length_c   1.000
_cell.angle_alpha   90.00
_cell.angle_beta   90.00
_cell.angle_gamma   90.00
#
_symmetry.space_group_name_H-M   'P 1'
#
loop_
_entity.id
_entity.type
_entity.pdbx_description
1 polymer ?
#
loop_
_entity_poly.entity_id
_entity_poly.type
_entity_poly.pdbx_seq_one_letter_code
_entity_poly.pdbx_strand_id
1 'polypeptide(L)'
;FANVGIINNISTLLALEIGNKIKQKKKVQTILEEVSKQAKVYYHMISIAKKDKAILFTSDAGISIAEKLCRLFKDSLPKTIAVEMIAYDYELLLQNGKKDTIFVQYNVELLVKPMNLQLDGVRNVTLEEIINFENINMVNEILAEYLSTKEIEQFDQLLLKNFSLQSIMENLTILNAQKLLDYVYEATNALQHRLKRKFLSKTIVGINMHICFLIERLVTKKTVEEYYDIPGFINSNSEFIEVVNECFASILEHYKVTLPINEIAYLYEYIKNDISVKVGSDEF
;
A
#
# COMPACT_ATOMS: atom_id res chain seq x y z
N PHE A 1 -19.33 -5.63 7.93
CA PHE A 1 -20.80 -5.76 7.77
C PHE A 1 -21.50 -6.27 9.03
N ALA A 2 -20.91 -7.21 9.80
CA ALA A 2 -21.55 -7.77 10.99
C ALA A 2 -21.81 -6.74 12.10
N ASN A 3 -20.86 -5.85 12.38
CA ASN A 3 -20.98 -4.86 13.46
C ASN A 3 -21.97 -3.72 13.14
N VAL A 4 -22.07 -3.29 11.88
CA VAL A 4 -23.07 -2.31 11.44
C VAL A 4 -24.49 -2.88 11.63
N GLY A 5 -24.67 -4.16 11.34
CA GLY A 5 -25.92 -4.85 11.59
C GLY A 5 -26.31 -4.89 13.07
N ILE A 6 -25.33 -5.10 13.98
CA ILE A 6 -25.57 -5.11 15.43
C ILE A 6 -26.00 -3.72 15.92
N ILE A 7 -25.31 -2.64 15.52
CA ILE A 7 -25.65 -1.26 15.91
C ILE A 7 -27.03 -0.87 15.40
N ASN A 8 -27.35 -1.18 14.14
CA ASN A 8 -28.68 -0.92 13.57
C ASN A 8 -29.77 -1.69 14.31
N ASN A 9 -29.53 -2.97 14.66
CA ASN A 9 -30.48 -3.77 15.42
C ASN A 9 -30.68 -3.22 16.82
N ILE A 10 -29.64 -2.76 17.50
CA ILE A 10 -29.76 -2.13 18.84
C ILE A 10 -30.54 -0.82 18.78
N SER A 11 -30.29 0.03 17.79
CA SER A 11 -31.05 1.28 17.60
C SER A 11 -32.53 0.98 17.35
N THR A 12 -32.85 -0.05 16.57
CA THR A 12 -34.20 -0.49 16.32
C THR A 12 -34.88 -1.04 17.59
N LEU A 13 -34.16 -1.85 18.37
CA LEU A 13 -34.66 -2.38 19.65
C LEU A 13 -34.97 -1.27 20.68
N LEU A 14 -34.07 -0.29 20.81
CA LEU A 14 -34.29 0.87 21.69
C LEU A 14 -35.49 1.70 21.24
N ALA A 15 -35.67 1.92 19.93
CA ALA A 15 -36.82 2.66 19.41
C ALA A 15 -38.14 1.91 19.68
N LEU A 16 -38.16 0.59 19.49
CA LEU A 16 -39.32 -0.25 19.80
C LEU A 16 -39.64 -0.22 21.31
N GLU A 17 -38.63 -0.26 22.18
CA GLU A 17 -38.81 -0.20 23.63
C GLU A 17 -39.37 1.15 24.07
N ILE A 18 -38.87 2.26 23.50
CA ILE A 18 -39.46 3.61 23.74
C ILE A 18 -40.92 3.65 23.33
N GLY A 19 -41.25 3.14 22.14
CA GLY A 19 -42.61 3.07 21.62
C GLY A 19 -43.55 2.28 22.51
N ASN A 20 -43.09 1.14 23.05
CA ASN A 20 -43.88 0.32 23.97
C ASN A 20 -44.12 1.01 25.30
N LYS A 21 -43.11 1.70 25.86
CA LYS A 21 -43.22 2.43 27.15
C LYS A 21 -44.13 3.66 27.01
N ILE A 22 -44.13 4.31 25.85
CA ILE A 22 -45.09 5.41 25.55
C ILE A 22 -46.53 4.86 25.52
N LYS A 23 -46.76 3.73 24.86
CA LYS A 23 -48.08 3.07 24.84
C LYS A 23 -48.59 2.69 26.25
N GLN A 24 -47.67 2.37 27.17
CA GLN A 24 -47.99 2.08 28.57
C GLN A 24 -48.25 3.35 29.42
N LYS A 25 -48.25 4.55 28.84
CA LYS A 25 -48.48 5.84 29.51
C LYS A 25 -47.52 6.11 30.66
N LYS A 26 -46.27 5.61 30.62
CA LYS A 26 -45.22 5.92 31.59
C LYS A 26 -44.80 7.39 31.48
N LYS A 27 -44.37 7.99 32.61
CA LYS A 27 -43.82 9.34 32.61
C LYS A 27 -42.53 9.40 31.76
N VAL A 28 -42.38 10.48 31.01
CA VAL A 28 -41.21 10.67 30.09
C VAL A 28 -39.88 10.50 30.82
N GLN A 29 -39.77 11.05 32.05
CA GLN A 29 -38.55 10.93 32.86
C GLN A 29 -38.20 9.45 33.15
N THR A 30 -39.18 8.65 33.55
CA THR A 30 -38.99 7.21 33.81
C THR A 30 -38.59 6.43 32.52
N ILE A 31 -39.17 6.81 31.38
CA ILE A 31 -38.83 6.22 30.10
C ILE A 31 -37.35 6.53 29.76
N LEU A 32 -36.90 7.76 29.91
CA LEU A 32 -35.53 8.19 29.64
C LEU A 32 -34.51 7.46 30.53
N GLU A 33 -34.79 7.30 31.81
CA GLU A 33 -33.92 6.59 32.76
C GLU A 33 -33.81 5.11 32.43
N GLU A 34 -34.94 4.44 32.17
CA GLU A 34 -34.96 3.02 31.82
C GLU A 34 -34.27 2.76 30.49
N VAL A 35 -34.54 3.56 29.46
CA VAL A 35 -33.91 3.43 28.15
C VAL A 35 -32.40 3.74 28.17
N SER A 36 -32.00 4.77 28.96
CA SER A 36 -30.58 5.07 29.17
C SER A 36 -29.85 3.91 29.85
N LYS A 37 -30.47 3.24 30.82
CA LYS A 37 -29.91 2.05 31.48
C LYS A 37 -29.76 0.90 30.51
N GLN A 38 -30.76 0.64 29.67
CA GLN A 38 -30.77 -0.38 28.66
C GLN A 38 -29.69 -0.11 27.57
N ALA A 39 -29.59 1.13 27.13
CA ALA A 39 -28.55 1.56 26.16
C ALA A 39 -27.15 1.28 26.70
N LYS A 40 -26.88 1.56 27.98
CA LYS A 40 -25.58 1.23 28.60
C LYS A 40 -25.28 -0.26 28.58
N VAL A 41 -26.28 -1.11 28.81
CA VAL A 41 -26.12 -2.56 28.72
C VAL A 41 -25.78 -3.00 27.29
N TYR A 42 -26.49 -2.48 26.31
CA TYR A 42 -26.21 -2.80 24.90
C TYR A 42 -24.85 -2.28 24.45
N TYR A 43 -24.45 -1.07 24.84
CA TYR A 43 -23.10 -0.56 24.60
C TYR A 43 -22.02 -1.43 25.24
N HIS A 44 -22.26 -1.93 26.44
CA HIS A 44 -21.35 -2.85 27.12
C HIS A 44 -21.25 -4.20 26.37
N MET A 45 -22.38 -4.74 25.90
CA MET A 45 -22.38 -5.97 25.09
C MET A 45 -21.61 -5.80 23.76
N ILE A 46 -21.74 -4.66 23.09
CA ILE A 46 -20.95 -4.35 21.86
C ILE A 46 -19.46 -4.26 22.19
N SER A 47 -19.11 -3.65 23.32
CA SER A 47 -17.70 -3.50 23.71
C SER A 47 -17.03 -4.84 24.08
N ILE A 48 -17.80 -5.86 24.46
CA ILE A 48 -17.33 -7.23 24.76
C ILE A 48 -17.32 -8.08 23.49
N ALA A 49 -18.14 -7.77 22.46
CA ALA A 49 -18.13 -8.49 21.21
C ALA A 49 -16.74 -8.41 20.55
N LYS A 50 -16.21 -9.55 20.08
CA LYS A 50 -14.96 -9.59 19.35
C LYS A 50 -15.12 -8.74 18.09
N LYS A 51 -14.40 -7.61 18.04
CA LYS A 51 -14.39 -6.71 16.88
C LYS A 51 -13.49 -7.28 15.81
N ASP A 52 -13.90 -7.14 14.55
CA ASP A 52 -13.03 -7.47 13.44
C ASP A 52 -11.82 -6.53 13.45
N LYS A 53 -10.64 -7.07 13.16
CA LYS A 53 -9.41 -6.28 13.05
C LYS A 53 -9.43 -5.45 11.79
N ALA A 54 -8.91 -4.23 11.87
CA ALA A 54 -8.86 -3.33 10.73
C ALA A 54 -7.53 -2.58 10.63
N ILE A 55 -7.13 -2.32 9.37
CA ILE A 55 -6.12 -1.32 8.99
C ILE A 55 -6.87 -0.15 8.36
N LEU A 56 -6.74 1.03 8.94
CA LEU A 56 -7.35 2.24 8.40
C LEU A 56 -6.37 3.01 7.53
N PHE A 57 -6.86 3.50 6.40
CA PHE A 57 -6.16 4.41 5.51
C PHE A 57 -6.86 5.76 5.52
N THR A 58 -6.13 6.84 5.76
CA THR A 58 -6.67 8.20 5.74
C THR A 58 -5.69 9.17 5.10
N SER A 59 -6.20 10.24 4.49
CA SER A 59 -5.38 11.24 3.79
C SER A 59 -6.00 12.63 3.91
N ASP A 60 -5.17 13.62 4.23
CA ASP A 60 -5.53 15.04 4.22
C ASP A 60 -5.73 15.61 2.79
N ALA A 61 -5.21 14.91 1.77
CA ALA A 61 -5.51 15.19 0.36
C ALA A 61 -6.87 14.67 -0.12
N GLY A 62 -7.68 14.11 0.81
CA GLY A 62 -9.04 13.63 0.59
C GLY A 62 -9.20 12.12 0.57
N ILE A 63 -10.44 11.70 0.78
CA ILE A 63 -10.82 10.27 0.89
C ILE A 63 -10.42 9.44 -0.34
N SER A 64 -10.42 10.03 -1.54
CA SER A 64 -10.08 9.32 -2.78
C SER A 64 -8.64 8.79 -2.80
N ILE A 65 -7.70 9.48 -2.14
CA ILE A 65 -6.31 9.00 -1.99
C ILE A 65 -6.27 7.80 -1.04
N ALA A 66 -6.98 7.90 0.10
CA ALA A 66 -7.10 6.79 1.04
C ALA A 66 -7.75 5.55 0.39
N GLU A 67 -8.78 5.74 -0.44
CA GLU A 67 -9.42 4.66 -1.20
C GLU A 67 -8.48 4.01 -2.22
N LYS A 68 -7.69 4.80 -2.94
CA LYS A 68 -6.67 4.27 -3.88
C LYS A 68 -5.65 3.39 -3.16
N LEU A 69 -5.09 3.88 -2.04
CA LEU A 69 -4.14 3.11 -1.23
C LEU A 69 -4.77 1.83 -0.68
N CYS A 70 -5.94 1.94 -0.08
CA CYS A 70 -6.69 0.80 0.43
C CYS A 70 -6.91 -0.27 -0.64
N ARG A 71 -7.25 0.16 -1.87
CA ARG A 71 -7.43 -0.73 -3.02
C ARG A 71 -6.11 -1.40 -3.43
N LEU A 72 -5.01 -0.63 -3.53
CA LEU A 72 -3.70 -1.19 -3.86
C LEU A 72 -3.29 -2.30 -2.89
N PHE A 73 -3.53 -2.11 -1.60
CA PHE A 73 -3.25 -3.13 -0.59
C PHE A 73 -4.14 -4.35 -0.76
N LYS A 74 -5.45 -4.17 -0.95
CA LYS A 74 -6.40 -5.27 -1.19
C LYS A 74 -6.05 -6.08 -2.44
N ASP A 75 -5.73 -5.40 -3.53
CA ASP A 75 -5.39 -6.03 -4.81
C ASP A 75 -4.03 -6.74 -4.78
N SER A 76 -3.20 -6.43 -3.78
CA SER A 76 -1.90 -7.08 -3.58
C SER A 76 -1.96 -8.30 -2.66
N LEU A 77 -3.08 -8.53 -1.96
CA LEU A 77 -3.24 -9.70 -1.10
C LEU A 77 -3.42 -10.97 -1.92
N PRO A 78 -2.70 -12.05 -1.60
CA PRO A 78 -2.77 -13.32 -2.34
C PRO A 78 -4.11 -14.05 -2.15
N LYS A 79 -4.85 -13.71 -1.10
CA LYS A 79 -6.17 -14.27 -0.77
C LYS A 79 -6.96 -13.32 0.12
N THR A 80 -8.25 -13.59 0.28
CA THR A 80 -9.10 -12.89 1.26
C THR A 80 -8.68 -13.29 2.68
N ILE A 81 -8.48 -12.29 3.53
CA ILE A 81 -8.10 -12.45 4.94
C ILE A 81 -9.14 -11.80 5.86
N ALA A 82 -9.10 -12.16 7.14
CA ALA A 82 -10.06 -11.67 8.14
C ALA A 82 -9.68 -10.31 8.76
N VAL A 83 -8.74 -9.58 8.18
CA VAL A 83 -8.45 -8.18 8.54
C VAL A 83 -9.06 -7.24 7.51
N GLU A 84 -9.84 -6.28 7.99
CA GLU A 84 -10.49 -5.31 7.11
C GLU A 84 -9.52 -4.17 6.77
N MET A 85 -9.44 -3.83 5.49
CA MET A 85 -8.72 -2.64 5.01
C MET A 85 -9.74 -1.58 4.65
N ILE A 86 -9.71 -0.45 5.34
CA ILE A 86 -10.78 0.54 5.30
C ILE A 86 -10.19 1.92 4.98
N ALA A 87 -10.67 2.54 3.90
CA ALA A 87 -10.45 3.96 3.69
C ALA A 87 -11.41 4.76 4.58
N TYR A 88 -10.90 5.74 5.29
CA TYR A 88 -11.68 6.52 6.23
C TYR A 88 -11.42 8.02 6.09
N ASP A 89 -12.44 8.80 6.40
CA ASP A 89 -12.38 10.25 6.26
C ASP A 89 -11.44 10.89 7.30
N TYR A 90 -10.50 11.68 6.82
CA TYR A 90 -9.51 12.37 7.66
C TYR A 90 -10.12 13.37 8.61
N GLU A 91 -11.09 14.18 8.15
CA GLU A 91 -11.71 15.24 8.93
C GLU A 91 -12.52 14.65 10.09
N LEU A 92 -13.22 13.54 9.87
CA LEU A 92 -13.93 12.83 10.92
C LEU A 92 -12.98 12.32 12.00
N LEU A 93 -11.85 11.73 11.62
CA LEU A 93 -10.84 11.29 12.58
C LEU A 93 -10.20 12.46 13.33
N LEU A 94 -9.93 13.56 12.64
CA LEU A 94 -9.36 14.76 13.26
C LEU A 94 -10.31 15.37 14.30
N GLN A 95 -11.62 15.42 14.00
CA GLN A 95 -12.64 15.97 14.91
C GLN A 95 -12.94 15.06 16.10
N ASN A 96 -13.09 13.78 15.86
CA ASN A 96 -13.59 12.82 16.85
C ASN A 96 -12.49 12.06 17.59
N GLY A 97 -11.32 11.94 16.98
CA GLY A 97 -10.21 11.15 17.51
C GLY A 97 -10.66 9.72 17.83
N LYS A 98 -10.24 9.18 18.96
CA LYS A 98 -10.65 7.83 19.43
C LYS A 98 -12.12 7.66 19.80
N LYS A 99 -12.87 8.73 19.88
CA LYS A 99 -14.33 8.68 20.12
C LYS A 99 -15.10 8.40 18.85
N ASP A 100 -14.42 8.38 17.69
CA ASP A 100 -15.05 8.07 16.42
C ASP A 100 -15.67 6.68 16.42
N THR A 101 -16.79 6.54 15.73
CA THR A 101 -17.57 5.29 15.65
C THR A 101 -16.79 4.14 15.04
N ILE A 102 -15.78 4.42 14.21
CA ILE A 102 -14.92 3.40 13.61
C ILE A 102 -14.19 2.55 14.68
N PHE A 103 -13.76 3.17 15.79
CA PHE A 103 -13.13 2.45 16.91
C PHE A 103 -14.13 1.67 17.78
N VAL A 104 -15.42 1.96 17.63
CA VAL A 104 -16.49 1.15 18.23
C VAL A 104 -16.75 -0.09 17.38
N GLN A 105 -16.69 0.05 16.05
CA GLN A 105 -17.02 -1.00 15.10
C GLN A 105 -15.86 -2.01 14.91
N TYR A 106 -14.62 -1.51 14.91
CA TYR A 106 -13.43 -2.30 14.60
C TYR A 106 -12.37 -2.22 15.69
N ASN A 107 -11.57 -3.27 15.78
CA ASN A 107 -10.30 -3.23 16.47
C ASN A 107 -9.23 -2.72 15.50
N VAL A 108 -8.97 -1.41 15.54
CA VAL A 108 -8.01 -0.78 14.63
C VAL A 108 -6.59 -1.12 15.07
N GLU A 109 -5.92 -1.99 14.30
CA GLU A 109 -4.55 -2.47 14.58
C GLU A 109 -3.50 -1.49 14.06
N LEU A 110 -3.78 -0.82 12.94
CA LEU A 110 -2.88 0.14 12.29
C LEU A 110 -3.66 1.27 11.64
N LEU A 111 -3.13 2.47 11.75
CA LEU A 111 -3.60 3.65 11.06
C LEU A 111 -2.52 4.16 10.10
N VAL A 112 -2.80 4.12 8.81
CA VAL A 112 -2.02 4.78 7.76
C VAL A 112 -2.55 6.20 7.62
N LYS A 113 -1.71 7.21 7.92
CA LYS A 113 -2.14 8.58 8.16
C LYS A 113 -1.21 9.64 7.57
N PRO A 114 -1.66 10.91 7.38
CA PRO A 114 -0.78 12.04 7.16
C PRO A 114 0.06 12.35 8.42
N MET A 115 1.19 13.05 8.26
CA MET A 115 2.10 13.37 9.38
C MET A 115 1.44 14.16 10.52
N ASN A 116 0.50 15.03 10.19
CA ASN A 116 -0.15 15.95 11.14
C ASN A 116 -1.27 15.34 11.98
N LEU A 117 -1.72 14.13 11.69
CA LEU A 117 -2.70 13.43 12.52
C LEU A 117 -2.00 12.63 13.62
N GLN A 118 -2.38 12.84 14.89
CA GLN A 118 -1.89 12.06 16.03
C GLN A 118 -3.06 11.40 16.76
N LEU A 119 -2.98 10.08 16.91
CA LEU A 119 -3.94 9.28 17.68
C LEU A 119 -3.17 8.34 18.62
N ASP A 120 -3.14 8.70 19.91
CA ASP A 120 -2.42 7.92 20.91
C ASP A 120 -3.00 6.51 21.08
N GLY A 121 -2.11 5.52 21.27
CA GLY A 121 -2.47 4.13 21.56
C GLY A 121 -3.11 3.37 20.38
N VAL A 122 -2.89 3.82 19.15
CA VAL A 122 -3.07 3.06 17.91
C VAL A 122 -1.71 3.04 17.23
N ARG A 123 -1.26 1.88 16.74
CA ARG A 123 -0.06 1.83 15.89
C ARG A 123 -0.32 2.69 14.65
N ASN A 124 0.64 3.48 14.26
CA ASN A 124 0.45 4.35 13.10
C ASN A 124 1.72 4.43 12.26
N VAL A 125 1.52 4.63 10.97
CA VAL A 125 2.54 4.82 9.96
C VAL A 125 2.09 5.93 9.04
N THR A 126 3.03 6.72 8.54
CA THR A 126 2.67 7.79 7.60
C THR A 126 2.47 7.27 6.19
N LEU A 127 1.69 7.99 5.39
CA LEU A 127 1.53 7.71 3.97
C LEU A 127 2.88 7.72 3.24
N GLU A 128 3.76 8.64 3.62
CA GLU A 128 5.09 8.77 3.02
C GLU A 128 5.95 7.53 3.31
N GLU A 129 5.94 7.03 4.54
CA GLU A 129 6.64 5.80 4.91
C GLU A 129 6.12 4.58 4.14
N ILE A 130 4.81 4.49 3.93
CA ILE A 130 4.21 3.42 3.13
C ILE A 130 4.60 3.54 1.64
N ILE A 131 4.50 4.74 1.05
CA ILE A 131 4.85 4.96 -0.36
C ILE A 131 6.33 4.70 -0.61
N ASN A 132 7.19 5.05 0.34
CA ASN A 132 8.63 4.79 0.29
C ASN A 132 9.02 3.36 0.70
N PHE A 133 8.03 2.52 1.06
CA PHE A 133 8.23 1.17 1.61
C PHE A 133 9.12 1.14 2.87
N GLU A 134 9.17 2.25 3.57
CA GLU A 134 9.70 2.32 4.93
C GLU A 134 8.71 1.65 5.89
N ASN A 135 8.87 1.11 6.91
CA ASN A 135 7.89 0.56 7.88
C ASN A 135 6.76 -0.33 7.31
N ILE A 136 6.89 -0.90 6.11
CA ILE A 136 5.93 -1.89 5.59
C ILE A 136 5.86 -3.14 6.49
N ASN A 137 6.92 -3.43 7.23
CA ASN A 137 6.98 -4.49 8.23
C ASN A 137 5.88 -4.36 9.29
N MET A 138 5.40 -3.16 9.62
CA MET A 138 4.28 -2.98 10.56
C MET A 138 2.97 -3.56 10.01
N VAL A 139 2.77 -3.49 8.70
CA VAL A 139 1.66 -4.15 8.01
C VAL A 139 1.88 -5.66 8.00
N ASN A 140 3.09 -6.10 7.67
CA ASN A 140 3.45 -7.51 7.58
C ASN A 140 3.30 -8.24 8.93
N GLU A 141 3.59 -7.58 10.05
CA GLU A 141 3.35 -8.12 11.40
C GLU A 141 1.86 -8.42 11.64
N ILE A 142 0.95 -7.57 11.16
CA ILE A 142 -0.50 -7.81 11.25
C ILE A 142 -0.91 -8.94 10.32
N LEU A 143 -0.39 -8.94 9.09
CA LEU A 143 -0.69 -9.95 8.09
C LEU A 143 -0.16 -11.33 8.48
N ALA A 144 0.91 -11.42 9.28
CA ALA A 144 1.50 -12.68 9.76
C ALA A 144 0.54 -13.52 10.64
N GLU A 145 -0.53 -12.92 11.16
CA GLU A 145 -1.58 -13.67 11.85
C GLU A 145 -2.46 -14.49 10.87
N TYR A 146 -2.46 -14.16 9.59
CA TYR A 146 -3.36 -14.70 8.57
C TYR A 146 -2.64 -15.34 7.39
N LEU A 147 -1.40 -14.94 7.14
CA LEU A 147 -0.59 -15.32 5.99
C LEU A 147 0.70 -16.02 6.44
N SER A 148 1.15 -16.98 5.67
CA SER A 148 2.50 -17.56 5.81
C SER A 148 3.57 -16.57 5.35
N THR A 149 4.81 -16.78 5.74
CA THR A 149 5.96 -15.96 5.31
C THR A 149 6.03 -15.84 3.78
N LYS A 150 5.80 -16.93 3.04
CA LYS A 150 5.79 -16.93 1.58
C LYS A 150 4.66 -16.07 1.00
N GLU A 151 3.48 -16.08 1.62
CA GLU A 151 2.34 -15.24 1.18
C GLU A 151 2.58 -13.77 1.50
N ILE A 152 3.29 -13.44 2.58
CA ILE A 152 3.72 -12.07 2.89
C ILE A 152 4.75 -11.57 1.86
N GLU A 153 5.72 -12.39 1.50
CA GLU A 153 6.67 -12.06 0.43
C GLU A 153 5.97 -11.81 -0.91
N GLN A 154 4.97 -12.62 -1.24
CA GLN A 154 4.13 -12.42 -2.42
C GLN A 154 3.34 -11.12 -2.35
N PHE A 155 2.77 -10.79 -1.19
CA PHE A 155 2.08 -9.52 -0.95
C PHE A 155 3.01 -8.34 -1.17
N ASP A 156 4.22 -8.35 -0.60
CA ASP A 156 5.21 -7.28 -0.75
C ASP A 156 5.61 -7.08 -2.22
N GLN A 157 5.84 -8.17 -2.96
CA GLN A 157 6.17 -8.11 -4.39
C GLN A 157 5.02 -7.55 -5.22
N LEU A 158 3.78 -7.99 -4.95
CA LEU A 158 2.60 -7.50 -5.66
C LEU A 158 2.33 -6.04 -5.33
N LEU A 159 2.51 -5.64 -4.07
CA LEU A 159 2.32 -4.26 -3.64
C LEU A 159 3.30 -3.32 -4.35
N LEU A 160 4.59 -3.68 -4.40
CA LEU A 160 5.62 -2.96 -5.15
C LEU A 160 5.25 -2.79 -6.63
N LYS A 161 4.81 -3.89 -7.25
CA LYS A 161 4.39 -3.90 -8.66
C LYS A 161 3.18 -3.00 -8.89
N ASN A 162 2.17 -3.08 -8.02
CA ASN A 162 0.95 -2.30 -8.13
C ASN A 162 1.19 -0.81 -7.91
N PHE A 163 2.08 -0.44 -6.98
CA PHE A 163 2.51 0.97 -6.81
C PHE A 163 3.22 1.50 -8.06
N SER A 164 4.15 0.71 -8.61
CA SER A 164 4.85 1.08 -9.86
C SER A 164 3.84 1.26 -11.00
N LEU A 165 2.90 0.32 -11.14
CA LEU A 165 1.88 0.37 -12.18
C LEU A 165 1.01 1.62 -12.09
N GLN A 166 0.52 1.96 -10.89
CA GLN A 166 -0.31 3.15 -10.69
C GLN A 166 0.44 4.43 -11.13
N SER A 167 1.69 4.57 -10.72
CA SER A 167 2.53 5.72 -11.08
C SER A 167 2.82 5.80 -12.58
N ILE A 168 3.01 4.64 -13.23
CA ILE A 168 3.31 4.54 -14.66
C ILE A 168 2.05 4.85 -15.49
N MET A 169 0.89 4.34 -15.12
CA MET A 169 -0.37 4.55 -15.84
C MET A 169 -0.77 6.02 -15.95
N GLU A 170 -0.41 6.84 -14.95
CA GLU A 170 -0.70 8.28 -14.96
C GLU A 170 0.17 9.07 -15.96
N ASN A 171 1.28 8.49 -16.40
CA ASN A 171 2.31 9.22 -17.18
C ASN A 171 2.61 8.62 -18.57
N LEU A 172 2.35 7.32 -18.81
CA LEU A 172 2.49 6.72 -20.14
C LEU A 172 1.32 7.14 -21.03
N THR A 173 1.64 7.48 -22.28
CA THR A 173 0.65 8.01 -23.23
C THR A 173 0.38 7.07 -24.41
N ILE A 174 1.34 6.20 -24.77
CA ILE A 174 1.29 5.41 -26.01
C ILE A 174 1.37 3.90 -25.73
N LEU A 175 2.21 3.48 -24.80
CA LEU A 175 2.44 2.07 -24.52
C LEU A 175 1.47 1.52 -23.47
N ASN A 176 1.19 0.22 -23.53
CA ASN A 176 0.40 -0.45 -22.51
C ASN A 176 1.24 -0.58 -21.22
N ALA A 177 0.88 0.19 -20.19
CA ALA A 177 1.61 0.28 -18.94
C ALA A 177 1.78 -1.08 -18.24
N GLN A 178 0.71 -1.90 -18.18
CA GLN A 178 0.74 -3.21 -17.53
C GLN A 178 1.74 -4.14 -18.21
N LYS A 179 1.62 -4.28 -19.54
CA LYS A 179 2.49 -5.18 -20.31
C LYS A 179 3.94 -4.72 -20.26
N LEU A 180 4.20 -3.42 -20.36
CA LEU A 180 5.53 -2.84 -20.28
C LEU A 180 6.14 -3.10 -18.91
N LEU A 181 5.39 -2.85 -17.83
CA LEU A 181 5.84 -3.08 -16.47
C LEU A 181 6.16 -4.56 -16.22
N ASP A 182 5.39 -5.50 -16.78
CA ASP A 182 5.65 -6.93 -16.62
C ASP A 182 7.07 -7.30 -17.16
N TYR A 183 7.43 -6.80 -18.34
CA TYR A 183 8.77 -6.98 -18.88
C TYR A 183 9.87 -6.33 -18.03
N VAL A 184 9.62 -5.08 -17.60
CA VAL A 184 10.60 -4.33 -16.78
C VAL A 184 10.79 -4.99 -15.42
N TYR A 185 9.72 -5.49 -14.82
CA TYR A 185 9.75 -6.18 -13.53
C TYR A 185 10.58 -7.48 -13.61
N GLU A 186 10.38 -8.27 -14.67
CA GLU A 186 11.19 -9.48 -14.92
C GLU A 186 12.67 -9.14 -15.12
N ALA A 187 12.96 -8.10 -15.92
CA ALA A 187 14.34 -7.66 -16.15
C ALA A 187 15.01 -7.13 -14.87
N THR A 188 14.28 -6.37 -14.05
CA THR A 188 14.77 -5.85 -12.75
C THR A 188 15.07 -7.00 -11.78
N ASN A 189 14.22 -8.03 -11.73
CA ASN A 189 14.45 -9.21 -10.90
C ASN A 189 15.67 -10.01 -11.39
N ALA A 190 15.82 -10.19 -12.72
CA ALA A 190 16.99 -10.83 -13.30
C ALA A 190 18.27 -10.05 -12.96
N LEU A 191 18.23 -8.72 -13.00
CA LEU A 191 19.34 -7.85 -12.64
C LEU A 191 19.75 -8.03 -11.18
N GLN A 192 18.80 -8.05 -10.23
CA GLN A 192 19.07 -8.32 -8.82
C GLN A 192 19.78 -9.68 -8.63
N HIS A 193 19.26 -10.71 -9.31
CA HIS A 193 19.81 -12.05 -9.24
C HIS A 193 21.25 -12.12 -9.79
N ARG A 194 21.49 -11.51 -10.97
CA ARG A 194 22.84 -11.50 -11.61
C ARG A 194 23.85 -10.70 -10.80
N LEU A 195 23.44 -9.59 -10.18
CA LEU A 195 24.28 -8.77 -9.31
C LEU A 195 24.43 -9.34 -7.89
N LYS A 196 23.70 -10.41 -7.55
CA LYS A 196 23.61 -10.99 -6.19
C LYS A 196 23.32 -9.91 -5.14
N ARG A 197 22.37 -9.03 -5.44
CA ARG A 197 21.95 -7.91 -4.59
C ARG A 197 20.43 -7.84 -4.55
N LYS A 198 19.87 -7.66 -3.37
CA LYS A 198 18.45 -7.33 -3.19
C LYS A 198 18.34 -5.82 -3.09
N PHE A 199 17.67 -5.18 -4.03
CA PHE A 199 17.49 -3.73 -4.00
C PHE A 199 16.43 -3.31 -2.98
N LEU A 200 16.58 -2.11 -2.44
CA LEU A 200 15.54 -1.49 -1.63
C LEU A 200 14.28 -1.27 -2.47
N SER A 201 13.12 -1.35 -1.84
CA SER A 201 11.81 -1.20 -2.50
C SER A 201 11.71 0.10 -3.31
N LYS A 202 12.18 1.22 -2.75
CA LYS A 202 12.23 2.51 -3.44
C LYS A 202 13.09 2.47 -4.71
N THR A 203 14.19 1.73 -4.68
CA THR A 203 15.08 1.55 -5.84
C THR A 203 14.38 0.74 -6.93
N ILE A 204 13.69 -0.34 -6.57
CA ILE A 204 12.91 -1.16 -7.50
C ILE A 204 11.81 -0.31 -8.18
N VAL A 205 11.04 0.45 -7.41
CA VAL A 205 9.99 1.34 -7.95
C VAL A 205 10.61 2.36 -8.89
N GLY A 206 11.71 3.00 -8.48
CA GLY A 206 12.40 3.99 -9.31
C GLY A 206 12.94 3.42 -10.61
N ILE A 207 13.58 2.24 -10.59
CA ILE A 207 14.06 1.54 -11.78
C ILE A 207 12.88 1.21 -12.71
N ASN A 208 11.81 0.64 -12.17
CA ASN A 208 10.64 0.27 -12.96
C ASN A 208 10.02 1.48 -13.67
N MET A 209 9.85 2.59 -12.96
CA MET A 209 9.33 3.84 -13.54
C MET A 209 10.28 4.40 -14.60
N HIS A 210 11.57 4.53 -14.27
CA HIS A 210 12.57 5.08 -15.18
C HIS A 210 12.64 4.31 -16.49
N ILE A 211 12.75 2.97 -16.42
CA ILE A 211 12.84 2.12 -17.60
C ILE A 211 11.55 2.15 -18.43
N CYS A 212 10.37 2.13 -17.79
CA CYS A 212 9.11 2.26 -18.53
C CYS A 212 9.04 3.56 -19.34
N PHE A 213 9.39 4.69 -18.73
CA PHE A 213 9.42 5.99 -19.42
C PHE A 213 10.53 6.05 -20.48
N LEU A 214 11.67 5.43 -20.22
CA LEU A 214 12.75 5.33 -21.20
C LEU A 214 12.31 4.56 -22.43
N ILE A 215 11.71 3.39 -22.28
CA ILE A 215 11.23 2.58 -23.42
C ILE A 215 10.21 3.37 -24.24
N GLU A 216 9.28 4.08 -23.61
CA GLU A 216 8.35 4.95 -24.35
C GLU A 216 9.07 6.08 -25.11
N ARG A 217 10.07 6.71 -24.50
CA ARG A 217 10.90 7.74 -25.17
C ARG A 217 11.64 7.15 -26.38
N LEU A 218 12.24 5.98 -26.24
CA LEU A 218 12.96 5.32 -27.32
C LEU A 218 12.05 4.91 -28.48
N VAL A 219 10.88 4.34 -28.17
CA VAL A 219 9.86 3.98 -29.18
C VAL A 219 9.36 5.24 -29.92
N THR A 220 9.17 6.34 -29.20
CA THR A 220 8.71 7.62 -29.78
C THR A 220 9.82 8.46 -30.35
N LYS A 221 11.07 7.96 -30.38
CA LYS A 221 12.26 8.64 -30.91
C LYS A 221 12.51 10.02 -30.30
N LYS A 222 12.19 10.21 -29.03
CA LYS A 222 12.53 11.42 -28.28
C LYS A 222 14.00 11.37 -27.87
N THR A 223 14.64 12.54 -27.83
CA THR A 223 16.05 12.68 -27.40
C THR A 223 16.25 12.21 -25.96
N VAL A 224 17.38 11.54 -25.76
CA VAL A 224 17.85 11.07 -24.44
C VAL A 224 18.91 12.03 -23.94
N GLU A 225 18.93 12.28 -22.62
CA GLU A 225 19.92 13.17 -22.01
C GLU A 225 21.34 12.62 -22.13
N GLU A 226 22.33 13.51 -22.21
CA GLU A 226 23.73 13.14 -22.29
C GLU A 226 24.31 12.88 -20.89
N TYR A 227 25.09 11.81 -20.74
CA TYR A 227 25.87 11.53 -19.56
C TYR A 227 27.27 12.12 -19.71
N TYR A 228 27.83 12.65 -18.67
CA TYR A 228 28.96 13.57 -18.76
C TYR A 228 30.32 12.87 -19.03
N ASP A 229 30.53 11.59 -18.62
CA ASP A 229 31.78 10.82 -18.86
C ASP A 229 31.52 9.36 -19.29
N ILE A 230 31.09 9.21 -20.51
CA ILE A 230 30.82 7.88 -21.09
C ILE A 230 32.09 7.02 -21.27
N PRO A 231 33.23 7.53 -21.76
CA PRO A 231 34.43 6.72 -21.91
C PRO A 231 34.95 6.16 -20.57
N GLY A 232 34.99 6.99 -19.54
CA GLY A 232 35.39 6.57 -18.19
C GLY A 232 34.42 5.52 -17.62
N PHE A 233 33.13 5.70 -17.82
CA PHE A 233 32.12 4.75 -17.39
C PHE A 233 32.28 3.37 -18.05
N ILE A 234 32.42 3.32 -19.37
CA ILE A 234 32.58 2.07 -20.12
C ILE A 234 33.82 1.30 -19.64
N ASN A 235 34.94 1.99 -19.48
CA ASN A 235 36.20 1.36 -19.07
C ASN A 235 36.11 0.76 -17.66
N SER A 236 35.36 1.40 -16.77
CA SER A 236 35.28 1.02 -15.36
C SER A 236 34.15 0.02 -15.05
N ASN A 237 33.15 -0.09 -15.92
CA ASN A 237 31.90 -0.81 -15.62
C ASN A 237 31.46 -1.77 -16.75
N SER A 238 32.41 -2.32 -17.52
CA SER A 238 32.10 -3.21 -18.68
C SER A 238 31.24 -4.41 -18.29
N GLU A 239 31.53 -5.07 -17.18
CA GLU A 239 30.75 -6.21 -16.67
C GLU A 239 29.30 -5.80 -16.33
N PHE A 240 29.13 -4.66 -15.71
CA PHE A 240 27.77 -4.15 -15.40
C PHE A 240 26.97 -3.86 -16.66
N ILE A 241 27.60 -3.26 -17.67
CA ILE A 241 26.99 -2.97 -18.97
C ILE A 241 26.50 -4.26 -19.64
N GLU A 242 27.33 -5.30 -19.62
CA GLU A 242 26.99 -6.61 -20.19
C GLU A 242 25.79 -7.23 -19.46
N VAL A 243 25.83 -7.28 -18.13
CA VAL A 243 24.74 -7.79 -17.29
C VAL A 243 23.43 -7.05 -17.55
N VAL A 244 23.45 -5.72 -17.64
CA VAL A 244 22.24 -4.93 -17.93
C VAL A 244 21.71 -5.28 -19.31
N ASN A 245 22.54 -5.31 -20.35
CA ASN A 245 22.09 -5.64 -21.70
C ASN A 245 21.47 -7.04 -21.78
N GLU A 246 22.05 -8.03 -21.09
CA GLU A 246 21.48 -9.38 -21.01
C GLU A 246 20.13 -9.40 -20.31
N CYS A 247 20.03 -8.76 -19.13
CA CYS A 247 18.79 -8.76 -18.34
C CYS A 247 17.64 -8.04 -19.07
N PHE A 248 17.94 -7.00 -19.84
CA PHE A 248 16.94 -6.22 -20.56
C PHE A 248 16.72 -6.67 -22.01
N ALA A 249 17.44 -7.68 -22.51
CA ALA A 249 17.38 -8.13 -23.90
C ALA A 249 15.96 -8.42 -24.40
N SER A 250 15.14 -9.12 -23.62
CA SER A 250 13.77 -9.49 -23.99
C SER A 250 12.87 -8.27 -24.24
N ILE A 251 12.94 -7.25 -23.38
CA ILE A 251 12.15 -6.03 -23.55
C ILE A 251 12.65 -5.20 -24.73
N LEU A 252 13.99 -5.09 -24.92
CA LEU A 252 14.60 -4.35 -26.01
C LEU A 252 14.23 -4.97 -27.37
N GLU A 253 14.25 -6.30 -27.47
CA GLU A 253 13.83 -7.03 -28.66
C GLU A 253 12.33 -6.85 -28.94
N HIS A 254 11.50 -6.96 -27.91
CA HIS A 254 10.04 -6.82 -28.05
C HIS A 254 9.64 -5.44 -28.60
N TYR A 255 10.26 -4.37 -28.10
CA TYR A 255 9.98 -3.00 -28.53
C TYR A 255 10.85 -2.53 -29.68
N LYS A 256 11.79 -3.34 -30.14
CA LYS A 256 12.75 -3.04 -31.24
C LYS A 256 13.53 -1.76 -30.98
N VAL A 257 14.04 -1.61 -29.78
CA VAL A 257 14.85 -0.47 -29.34
C VAL A 257 16.19 -0.95 -28.79
N THR A 258 17.17 -0.05 -28.69
CA THR A 258 18.47 -0.30 -28.08
C THR A 258 18.61 0.59 -26.85
N LEU A 259 19.18 0.05 -25.77
CA LEU A 259 19.41 0.80 -24.55
C LEU A 259 20.67 1.67 -24.74
N PRO A 260 20.54 3.01 -24.67
CA PRO A 260 21.70 3.90 -24.79
C PRO A 260 22.63 3.73 -23.59
N ILE A 261 23.93 3.83 -23.84
CA ILE A 261 24.96 3.68 -22.80
C ILE A 261 24.80 4.72 -21.67
N ASN A 262 24.33 5.91 -22.00
CA ASN A 262 24.01 6.97 -21.03
C ASN A 262 22.99 6.50 -20.01
N GLU A 263 21.96 5.80 -20.46
CA GLU A 263 20.90 5.29 -19.60
C GLU A 263 21.38 4.13 -18.72
N ILE A 264 22.32 3.32 -19.23
CA ILE A 264 22.99 2.29 -18.40
C ILE A 264 23.85 2.97 -17.31
N ALA A 265 24.50 4.08 -17.62
CA ALA A 265 25.27 4.85 -16.65
C ALA A 265 24.36 5.46 -15.57
N TYR A 266 23.22 6.04 -15.95
CA TYR A 266 22.22 6.52 -14.98
C TYR A 266 21.67 5.39 -14.10
N LEU A 267 21.37 4.22 -14.69
CA LEU A 267 20.94 3.05 -13.94
C LEU A 267 22.00 2.60 -12.92
N TYR A 268 23.28 2.62 -13.30
CA TYR A 268 24.39 2.33 -12.40
C TYR A 268 24.44 3.32 -11.22
N GLU A 269 24.32 4.64 -11.47
CA GLU A 269 24.27 5.66 -10.44
C GLU A 269 23.11 5.43 -9.46
N TYR A 270 21.97 5.00 -9.96
CA TYR A 270 20.78 4.69 -9.17
C TYR A 270 21.02 3.51 -8.21
N ILE A 271 21.69 2.47 -8.70
CA ILE A 271 21.92 1.21 -7.98
C ILE A 271 23.15 1.29 -7.05
N LYS A 272 24.21 2.00 -7.43
CA LYS A 272 25.46 2.02 -6.64
C LYS A 272 25.26 2.58 -5.23
N ASN A 273 24.32 3.49 -5.06
CA ASN A 273 23.99 4.12 -3.78
C ASN A 273 22.93 3.36 -2.98
N ASP A 274 22.41 2.26 -3.53
CA ASP A 274 21.49 1.38 -2.81
C ASP A 274 22.27 0.60 -1.72
N ILE A 275 21.97 0.91 -0.46
CA ILE A 275 22.61 0.33 0.72
C ILE A 275 21.97 -1.03 1.09
N SER A 276 21.43 -1.74 0.13
CA SER A 276 20.84 -3.05 0.38
C SER A 276 21.90 -4.10 0.82
N VAL A 277 21.47 -5.04 1.65
CA VAL A 277 22.31 -6.11 2.17
C VAL A 277 22.77 -7.00 1.02
N LYS A 278 24.08 -7.31 0.93
CA LYS A 278 24.56 -8.39 0.06
C LYS A 278 23.96 -9.69 0.57
N VAL A 279 23.14 -10.32 -0.25
CA VAL A 279 22.53 -11.61 0.08
C VAL A 279 23.59 -12.70 -0.08
N GLY A 280 23.75 -13.54 0.93
CA GLY A 280 24.61 -14.71 0.85
C GLY A 280 24.11 -15.67 -0.25
N SER A 281 25.02 -16.53 -0.76
CA SER A 281 24.82 -17.44 -1.90
C SER A 281 23.66 -18.45 -1.77
N ASP A 282 22.98 -18.51 -0.62
CA ASP A 282 21.98 -19.53 -0.30
C ASP A 282 20.52 -19.03 -0.30
N GLU A 283 20.25 -17.77 -0.66
CA GLU A 283 18.89 -17.15 -0.62
C GLU A 283 18.33 -16.76 -2.00
N PHE A 284 18.86 -17.31 -3.09
CA PHE A 284 18.30 -17.12 -4.44
C PHE A 284 17.71 -18.40 -5.00
#